data_16ecaad19d220cdd84a9818e7ae0e939
#
_entry.id   16ecaad19d220cdd84a9818e7ae0e939
#
_cell.length_a   1.000
_cell.length_b   1.000
_cell.length_c   1.000
_cell.angle_alpha   90.00
_cell.angle_beta   90.00
_cell.angle_gamma   90.00
#
_symmetry.space_group_name_H-M   'P 1'
#
loop_
_entity.id
_entity.type
_entity.pdbx_description
1 polymer ?
#
loop_
_entity_poly.entity_id
_entity_poly.type
_entity_poly.pdbx_seq_one_letter_code
_entity_poly.pdbx_strand_id
1 'polypeptide(L)'
;MKPNKKEKQAKRKKSHLRRILEPIVLALAAILCFTYPVASTLWNNHASKQLSAIYDKLSREQPKDARAISLEKARRYNAHRNAIFTADPYNGTEDFKKTPEYKKYDSVLDEPMGIMGIVKIPKIGVKLPIYHGSSQDVLAYGAGHLYGTDLPVGGKNRHSVITAHTGLPHATMFDDLIYLKKGDFFYLDIQGETLRYKVFRISVVEPNDISLLQREKGRDLVTLLTCTPYGVNSQRLLVTGYRVLPDLVKAPDDKLQWPLWMTLFVIALVGCAVILATMVVADAKRKRGRFDLHAKHLSILA
;
A
#
# COMPACT_ATOMS: atom_id res chain seq x y z
N MET A 1 3.22 8.39 64.78
CA MET A 1 1.81 8.06 64.47
C MET A 1 1.81 6.75 63.66
N LYS A 2 1.32 5.64 64.21
CA LYS A 2 1.26 4.35 63.47
C LYS A 2 0.04 4.34 62.55
N PRO A 3 0.18 3.96 61.25
CA PRO A 3 -0.96 3.98 60.33
C PRO A 3 -2.05 3.00 60.74
N ASN A 4 -3.30 3.47 60.67
CA ASN A 4 -4.52 2.74 61.07
C ASN A 4 -4.68 1.47 60.24
N LYS A 5 -5.21 0.39 60.88
CA LYS A 5 -5.41 -0.94 60.27
C LYS A 5 -6.22 -0.87 58.93
N LYS A 6 -7.16 0.08 58.82
CA LYS A 6 -7.98 0.37 57.65
C LYS A 6 -7.12 0.96 56.50
N GLU A 7 -6.16 1.85 56.80
CA GLU A 7 -5.23 2.42 55.79
C GLU A 7 -4.25 1.38 55.23
N LYS A 8 -3.76 0.47 56.09
CA LYS A 8 -2.89 -0.65 55.64
C LYS A 8 -3.65 -1.62 54.73
N GLN A 9 -4.94 -1.90 55.02
CA GLN A 9 -5.76 -2.74 54.16
C GLN A 9 -6.09 -2.06 52.82
N ALA A 10 -6.40 -0.78 52.81
CA ALA A 10 -6.64 -0.01 51.57
C ALA A 10 -5.40 0.06 50.69
N LYS A 11 -4.20 0.32 51.27
CA LYS A 11 -2.92 0.30 50.54
C LYS A 11 -2.59 -1.09 49.98
N ARG A 12 -2.85 -2.18 50.74
CA ARG A 12 -2.64 -3.56 50.21
C ARG A 12 -3.62 -3.88 49.06
N LYS A 13 -4.87 -3.49 49.15
CA LYS A 13 -5.90 -3.72 48.13
C LYS A 13 -5.57 -2.92 46.85
N LYS A 14 -5.10 -1.66 46.99
CA LYS A 14 -4.64 -0.81 45.89
C LYS A 14 -3.39 -1.37 45.20
N SER A 15 -2.42 -1.88 45.98
CA SER A 15 -1.20 -2.48 45.41
C SER A 15 -1.46 -3.83 44.70
N HIS A 16 -2.45 -4.59 45.18
CA HIS A 16 -2.84 -5.86 44.55
C HIS A 16 -3.60 -5.62 43.26
N LEU A 17 -4.51 -4.64 43.22
CA LEU A 17 -5.25 -4.24 42.02
C LEU A 17 -4.28 -3.71 40.95
N ARG A 18 -3.29 -2.89 41.33
CA ARG A 18 -2.29 -2.34 40.44
C ARG A 18 -1.40 -3.44 39.82
N ARG A 19 -1.00 -4.45 40.63
CA ARG A 19 -0.21 -5.60 40.13
C ARG A 19 -0.93 -6.48 39.10
N ILE A 20 -2.27 -6.43 39.07
CA ILE A 20 -3.08 -7.18 38.09
C ILE A 20 -3.39 -6.28 36.89
N LEU A 21 -3.73 -5.02 37.11
CA LEU A 21 -4.13 -4.10 36.05
C LEU A 21 -2.94 -3.67 35.17
N GLU A 22 -1.77 -3.41 35.74
CA GLU A 22 -0.58 -3.00 34.98
C GLU A 22 -0.21 -4.00 33.86
N PRO A 23 -0.05 -5.31 34.12
CA PRO A 23 0.28 -6.25 33.04
C PRO A 23 -0.85 -6.42 32.03
N ILE A 24 -2.12 -6.28 32.44
CA ILE A 24 -3.27 -6.33 31.53
C ILE A 24 -3.25 -5.12 30.60
N VAL A 25 -3.05 -3.92 31.13
CA VAL A 25 -2.99 -2.69 30.35
C VAL A 25 -1.79 -2.73 29.37
N LEU A 26 -0.62 -3.20 29.83
CA LEU A 26 0.55 -3.38 28.97
C LEU A 26 0.30 -4.41 27.87
N ALA A 27 -0.35 -5.53 28.19
CA ALA A 27 -0.70 -6.54 27.19
C ALA A 27 -1.69 -6.00 26.15
N LEU A 28 -2.71 -5.25 26.58
CA LEU A 28 -3.66 -4.61 25.67
C LEU A 28 -3.00 -3.55 24.80
N ALA A 29 -2.12 -2.73 25.37
CA ALA A 29 -1.34 -1.74 24.60
C ALA A 29 -0.43 -2.42 23.57
N ALA A 30 0.24 -3.50 23.94
CA ALA A 30 1.05 -4.28 23.01
C ALA A 30 0.21 -4.88 21.87
N ILE A 31 -0.95 -5.47 22.17
CA ILE A 31 -1.87 -6.01 21.17
C ILE A 31 -2.31 -4.89 20.20
N LEU A 32 -2.70 -3.72 20.72
CA LEU A 32 -3.09 -2.57 19.91
C LEU A 32 -1.94 -2.10 18.99
N CYS A 33 -0.73 -1.95 19.52
CA CYS A 33 0.44 -1.56 18.73
C CYS A 33 0.75 -2.58 17.63
N PHE A 34 0.65 -3.85 17.93
CA PHE A 34 0.91 -4.90 16.95
C PHE A 34 -0.22 -5.11 15.94
N THR A 35 -1.48 -4.87 16.28
CA THR A 35 -2.59 -4.99 15.31
C THR A 35 -2.69 -3.80 14.35
N TYR A 36 -2.16 -2.64 14.73
CA TYR A 36 -2.24 -1.42 13.93
C TYR A 36 -1.72 -1.56 12.49
N PRO A 37 -0.51 -2.11 12.21
CA PRO A 37 -0.01 -2.22 10.83
C PRO A 37 -0.91 -3.07 9.94
N VAL A 38 -1.44 -4.17 10.46
CA VAL A 38 -2.35 -5.06 9.71
C VAL A 38 -3.67 -4.35 9.43
N ALA A 39 -4.30 -3.79 10.46
CA ALA A 39 -5.59 -3.12 10.34
C ALA A 39 -5.51 -1.90 9.40
N SER A 40 -4.45 -1.08 9.54
CA SER A 40 -4.25 0.09 8.69
C SER A 40 -3.97 -0.29 7.23
N THR A 41 -3.18 -1.33 6.97
CA THR A 41 -2.92 -1.82 5.61
C THR A 41 -4.19 -2.34 4.94
N LEU A 42 -4.99 -3.15 5.63
CA LEU A 42 -6.27 -3.64 5.10
C LEU A 42 -7.24 -2.49 4.80
N TRP A 43 -7.32 -1.52 5.72
CA TRP A 43 -8.16 -0.33 5.54
C TRP A 43 -7.74 0.51 4.34
N ASN A 44 -6.46 0.85 4.22
CA ASN A 44 -5.96 1.69 3.14
C ASN A 44 -6.03 0.98 1.78
N ASN A 45 -5.73 -0.31 1.71
CA ASN A 45 -5.90 -1.10 0.49
C ASN A 45 -7.38 -1.15 0.07
N HIS A 46 -8.30 -1.28 1.02
CA HIS A 46 -9.74 -1.24 0.75
C HIS A 46 -10.17 0.14 0.26
N ALA A 47 -9.73 1.22 0.91
CA ALA A 47 -10.02 2.59 0.52
C ALA A 47 -9.51 2.91 -0.90
N SER A 48 -8.30 2.50 -1.25
CA SER A 48 -7.74 2.65 -2.60
C SER A 48 -8.56 1.89 -3.66
N LYS A 49 -9.04 0.68 -3.34
CA LYS A 49 -9.91 -0.10 -4.22
C LYS A 49 -11.28 0.57 -4.40
N GLN A 50 -11.87 1.10 -3.33
CA GLN A 50 -13.13 1.85 -3.42
C GLN A 50 -12.99 3.12 -4.26
N LEU A 51 -11.94 3.92 -4.02
CA LEU A 51 -11.66 5.12 -4.78
C LEU A 51 -11.46 4.81 -6.27
N SER A 52 -10.72 3.76 -6.57
CA SER A 52 -10.55 3.26 -7.93
C SER A 52 -11.86 2.81 -8.58
N ALA A 53 -12.78 2.22 -7.81
CA ALA A 53 -14.09 1.82 -8.32
C ALA A 53 -15.00 3.02 -8.61
N ILE A 54 -14.93 4.05 -7.76
CA ILE A 54 -15.64 5.32 -7.97
C ILE A 54 -15.17 6.01 -9.26
N TYR A 55 -13.84 6.12 -9.45
CA TYR A 55 -13.28 6.66 -10.69
C TYR A 55 -13.74 5.86 -11.93
N ASP A 56 -13.63 4.52 -11.90
CA ASP A 56 -14.05 3.67 -13.02
C ASP A 56 -15.52 3.87 -13.38
N LYS A 57 -16.38 4.02 -12.37
CA LYS A 57 -17.80 4.33 -12.55
C LYS A 57 -17.97 5.71 -13.18
N LEU A 58 -17.43 6.76 -12.58
CA LEU A 58 -17.57 8.14 -13.03
C LEU A 58 -17.01 8.33 -14.45
N SER A 59 -15.83 7.74 -14.75
CA SER A 59 -15.23 7.84 -16.07
C SER A 59 -16.06 7.14 -17.16
N ARG A 60 -16.74 6.03 -16.84
CA ARG A 60 -17.60 5.30 -17.79
C ARG A 60 -18.97 5.99 -17.98
N GLU A 61 -19.46 6.71 -16.98
CA GLU A 61 -20.69 7.47 -17.04
C GLU A 61 -20.55 8.78 -17.84
N GLN A 62 -19.30 9.26 -18.06
CA GLN A 62 -19.07 10.42 -18.92
C GLN A 62 -19.50 10.15 -20.37
N PRO A 63 -20.02 11.16 -21.09
CA PRO A 63 -20.33 11.05 -22.51
C PRO A 63 -19.12 10.56 -23.32
N LYS A 64 -19.33 9.68 -24.28
CA LYS A 64 -18.25 9.11 -25.12
C LYS A 64 -17.42 10.19 -25.81
N ASP A 65 -18.08 11.28 -26.27
CA ASP A 65 -17.39 12.38 -26.93
C ASP A 65 -16.47 13.14 -25.96
N ALA A 66 -16.89 13.38 -24.71
CA ALA A 66 -16.06 14.02 -23.69
C ALA A 66 -14.81 13.19 -23.40
N ARG A 67 -14.96 11.86 -23.24
CA ARG A 67 -13.85 10.93 -23.04
C ARG A 67 -12.88 10.91 -24.23
N ALA A 68 -13.43 10.88 -25.46
CA ALA A 68 -12.63 10.93 -26.69
C ALA A 68 -11.83 12.22 -26.80
N ILE A 69 -12.42 13.37 -26.45
CA ILE A 69 -11.73 14.66 -26.42
C ILE A 69 -10.59 14.67 -25.38
N SER A 70 -10.84 14.15 -24.18
CA SER A 70 -9.81 14.05 -23.12
C SER A 70 -8.64 13.17 -23.55
N LEU A 71 -8.91 12.00 -24.11
CA LEU A 71 -7.88 11.09 -24.65
C LEU A 71 -7.10 11.73 -25.81
N GLU A 72 -7.78 12.42 -26.72
CA GLU A 72 -7.13 13.10 -27.83
C GLU A 72 -6.22 14.24 -27.34
N LYS A 73 -6.66 15.02 -26.36
CA LYS A 73 -5.83 16.04 -25.69
C LYS A 73 -4.54 15.41 -25.11
N ALA A 74 -4.67 14.26 -24.47
CA ALA A 74 -3.52 13.54 -23.92
C ALA A 74 -2.58 12.99 -25.02
N ARG A 75 -3.13 12.44 -26.11
CA ARG A 75 -2.34 11.99 -27.27
C ARG A 75 -1.59 13.15 -27.95
N ARG A 76 -2.24 14.31 -28.08
CA ARG A 76 -1.59 15.53 -28.61
C ARG A 76 -0.49 16.03 -27.67
N TYR A 77 -0.73 16.01 -26.36
CA TYR A 77 0.31 16.31 -25.38
C TYR A 77 1.54 15.41 -25.61
N ASN A 78 1.34 14.10 -25.68
CA ASN A 78 2.41 13.13 -25.93
C ASN A 78 3.14 13.35 -27.26
N ALA A 79 2.43 13.82 -28.31
CA ALA A 79 3.02 14.09 -29.63
C ALA A 79 3.96 15.29 -29.61
N HIS A 80 3.66 16.31 -28.85
CA HIS A 80 4.42 17.59 -28.83
C HIS A 80 5.39 17.65 -27.63
N ARG A 81 5.37 16.68 -26.73
CA ARG A 81 6.25 16.66 -25.58
C ARG A 81 7.68 16.32 -25.99
N ASN A 82 8.61 17.20 -25.67
CA ASN A 82 10.04 16.86 -25.70
C ASN A 82 10.33 15.91 -24.53
N ALA A 83 11.01 14.80 -24.80
CA ALA A 83 11.41 13.85 -23.78
C ALA A 83 12.54 14.46 -22.93
N ILE A 84 12.18 15.22 -21.90
CA ILE A 84 13.13 15.67 -20.88
C ILE A 84 12.82 14.85 -19.64
N PHE A 85 13.68 13.90 -19.37
CA PHE A 85 13.63 13.07 -18.21
C PHE A 85 14.84 13.40 -17.34
N THR A 86 14.65 13.83 -16.10
CA THR A 86 15.76 14.45 -15.37
C THR A 86 16.01 13.93 -13.96
N ALA A 87 15.16 13.11 -13.37
CA ALA A 87 15.40 12.73 -11.96
C ALA A 87 14.71 11.43 -11.52
N ASP A 88 15.29 10.81 -10.50
CA ASP A 88 14.66 9.78 -9.70
C ASP A 88 13.32 10.28 -9.11
N PRO A 89 12.20 9.54 -9.26
CA PRO A 89 10.89 9.95 -8.77
C PRO A 89 10.82 10.21 -7.26
N TYR A 90 11.79 9.69 -6.50
CA TYR A 90 11.79 9.76 -5.04
C TYR A 90 12.75 10.81 -4.47
N ASN A 91 13.62 11.44 -5.28
CA ASN A 91 14.65 12.37 -4.83
C ASN A 91 14.57 13.77 -5.49
N GLY A 92 13.49 14.06 -6.24
CA GLY A 92 13.36 15.32 -6.98
C GLY A 92 12.94 16.50 -6.09
N THR A 93 13.51 17.69 -6.35
CA THR A 93 12.95 18.95 -5.87
C THR A 93 11.66 19.25 -6.63
N GLU A 94 10.65 19.79 -5.95
CA GLU A 94 9.32 20.05 -6.55
C GLU A 94 9.23 21.40 -7.28
N ASP A 95 10.35 22.07 -7.49
CA ASP A 95 10.40 23.42 -8.10
C ASP A 95 9.84 23.44 -9.52
N PHE A 96 9.93 22.30 -10.24
CA PHE A 96 9.33 22.17 -11.57
C PHE A 96 7.81 22.30 -11.57
N LYS A 97 7.11 22.06 -10.44
CA LYS A 97 5.65 22.17 -10.35
C LYS A 97 5.13 23.58 -10.65
N LYS A 98 5.97 24.60 -10.46
CA LYS A 98 5.63 26.00 -10.74
C LYS A 98 5.76 26.37 -12.21
N THR A 99 6.41 25.53 -13.03
CA THR A 99 6.65 25.81 -14.45
C THR A 99 5.37 25.74 -15.29
N PRO A 100 5.29 26.54 -16.38
CA PRO A 100 4.18 26.46 -17.32
C PRO A 100 4.00 25.06 -17.94
N GLU A 101 5.11 24.36 -18.16
CA GLU A 101 5.16 23.01 -18.72
C GLU A 101 4.49 22.00 -17.79
N TYR A 102 4.78 22.08 -16.50
CA TYR A 102 4.14 21.22 -15.50
C TYR A 102 2.63 21.53 -15.37
N LYS A 103 2.25 22.81 -15.32
CA LYS A 103 0.84 23.21 -15.29
C LYS A 103 0.07 22.69 -16.52
N LYS A 104 0.69 22.73 -17.70
CA LYS A 104 0.11 22.13 -18.91
C LYS A 104 -0.05 20.62 -18.77
N TYR A 105 0.95 19.92 -18.23
CA TYR A 105 0.88 18.48 -17.95
C TYR A 105 -0.26 18.18 -16.95
N ASP A 106 -0.32 18.88 -15.85
CA ASP A 106 -1.28 18.71 -14.76
C ASP A 106 -2.74 18.94 -15.23
N SER A 107 -2.95 19.80 -16.23
CA SER A 107 -4.26 20.08 -16.82
C SER A 107 -4.76 19.03 -17.81
N VAL A 108 -4.00 17.97 -18.11
CA VAL A 108 -4.39 16.91 -19.06
C VAL A 108 -4.73 15.65 -18.29
N LEU A 109 -5.89 15.06 -18.55
CA LEU A 109 -6.46 13.98 -17.76
C LEU A 109 -6.71 14.38 -16.28
N ASP A 110 -6.96 15.66 -16.05
CA ASP A 110 -7.35 16.20 -14.75
C ASP A 110 -8.85 15.91 -14.53
N GLU A 111 -9.14 14.74 -14.00
CA GLU A 111 -10.47 14.22 -13.76
C GLU A 111 -10.92 14.47 -12.31
N PRO A 112 -12.19 14.24 -11.97
CA PRO A 112 -12.65 14.36 -10.60
C PRO A 112 -11.72 13.65 -9.60
N MET A 113 -11.40 14.32 -8.49
CA MET A 113 -10.48 13.87 -7.45
C MET A 113 -8.99 13.86 -7.86
N GLY A 114 -8.60 14.49 -8.98
CA GLY A 114 -7.21 14.52 -9.46
C GLY A 114 -6.68 13.17 -9.95
N ILE A 115 -7.58 12.21 -10.23
CA ILE A 115 -7.20 10.86 -10.65
C ILE A 115 -7.11 10.82 -12.18
N MET A 116 -5.92 10.52 -12.71
CA MET A 116 -5.64 10.37 -14.13
C MET A 116 -6.16 9.04 -14.69
N GLY A 117 -6.12 7.99 -13.89
CA GLY A 117 -6.49 6.63 -14.27
C GLY A 117 -6.28 5.64 -13.15
N ILE A 118 -6.41 4.35 -13.45
CA ILE A 118 -6.23 3.27 -12.50
C ILE A 118 -5.21 2.26 -13.03
N VAL A 119 -4.23 1.88 -12.22
CA VAL A 119 -3.39 0.71 -12.48
C VAL A 119 -3.96 -0.53 -11.79
N LYS A 120 -4.10 -1.63 -12.55
CA LYS A 120 -4.60 -2.92 -12.06
C LYS A 120 -3.60 -4.02 -12.38
N ILE A 121 -3.23 -4.78 -11.36
CA ILE A 121 -2.33 -5.93 -11.48
C ILE A 121 -2.97 -7.13 -10.77
N PRO A 122 -3.90 -7.85 -11.44
CA PRO A 122 -4.74 -8.87 -10.80
C PRO A 122 -3.95 -9.99 -10.13
N LYS A 123 -2.80 -10.35 -10.69
CA LYS A 123 -1.93 -11.41 -10.14
C LYS A 123 -1.48 -11.14 -8.71
N ILE A 124 -1.24 -9.88 -8.38
CA ILE A 124 -0.78 -9.44 -7.05
C ILE A 124 -1.81 -8.58 -6.31
N GLY A 125 -3.07 -8.59 -6.76
CA GLY A 125 -4.20 -7.93 -6.11
C GLY A 125 -4.09 -6.40 -6.02
N VAL A 126 -3.23 -5.78 -6.84
CA VAL A 126 -3.04 -4.32 -6.86
C VAL A 126 -4.10 -3.64 -7.70
N LYS A 127 -4.75 -2.66 -7.12
CA LYS A 127 -5.66 -1.72 -7.78
C LYS A 127 -5.50 -0.35 -7.14
N LEU A 128 -4.79 0.56 -7.82
CA LEU A 128 -4.43 1.87 -7.30
C LEU A 128 -4.85 2.98 -8.26
N PRO A 129 -5.35 4.11 -7.73
CA PRO A 129 -5.49 5.32 -8.52
C PRO A 129 -4.12 5.85 -8.94
N ILE A 130 -4.06 6.43 -10.14
CA ILE A 130 -2.88 7.09 -10.69
C ILE A 130 -3.12 8.59 -10.64
N TYR A 131 -2.20 9.32 -10.03
CA TYR A 131 -2.22 10.78 -9.93
C TYR A 131 -1.12 11.42 -10.76
N HIS A 132 -1.19 12.73 -10.97
CA HIS A 132 -0.13 13.50 -11.63
C HIS A 132 1.10 13.64 -10.73
N GLY A 133 2.27 13.39 -11.31
CA GLY A 133 3.56 13.52 -10.61
C GLY A 133 3.84 12.35 -9.65
N SER A 134 4.95 12.46 -8.94
CA SER A 134 5.46 11.45 -8.01
C SER A 134 5.92 12.06 -6.68
N SER A 135 5.29 13.17 -6.25
CA SER A 135 5.58 13.76 -4.95
C SER A 135 5.20 12.83 -3.81
N GLN A 136 5.78 13.05 -2.64
CA GLN A 136 5.48 12.26 -1.45
C GLN A 136 3.98 12.29 -1.10
N ASP A 137 3.33 13.45 -1.27
CA ASP A 137 1.90 13.58 -1.06
C ASP A 137 1.09 12.70 -2.01
N VAL A 138 1.45 12.67 -3.30
CA VAL A 138 0.82 11.80 -4.31
C VAL A 138 1.01 10.33 -3.96
N LEU A 139 2.26 9.94 -3.69
CA LEU A 139 2.61 8.54 -3.44
C LEU A 139 2.08 8.01 -2.09
N ALA A 140 1.68 8.89 -1.18
CA ALA A 140 1.00 8.49 0.06
C ALA A 140 -0.42 7.94 -0.18
N TYR A 141 -1.08 8.35 -1.26
CA TYR A 141 -2.47 7.98 -1.55
C TYR A 141 -2.64 6.95 -2.68
N GLY A 142 -1.64 6.80 -3.55
CA GLY A 142 -1.75 5.89 -4.68
C GLY A 142 -0.49 5.78 -5.52
N ALA A 143 -0.65 5.48 -6.79
CA ALA A 143 0.42 5.51 -7.76
C ALA A 143 0.54 6.91 -8.38
N GLY A 144 1.74 7.31 -8.74
CA GLY A 144 2.04 8.55 -9.44
C GLY A 144 2.47 8.29 -10.88
N HIS A 145 2.04 9.14 -11.80
CA HIS A 145 2.60 9.18 -13.14
C HIS A 145 3.86 10.04 -13.14
N LEU A 146 4.98 9.48 -13.57
CA LEU A 146 6.25 10.17 -13.54
C LEU A 146 6.31 11.29 -14.58
N TYR A 147 6.33 12.53 -14.10
CA TYR A 147 6.48 13.71 -14.96
C TYR A 147 7.70 13.59 -15.85
N GLY A 148 7.58 14.01 -17.09
CA GLY A 148 8.65 13.80 -18.08
C GLY A 148 8.52 12.50 -18.89
N THR A 149 7.62 11.58 -18.55
CA THR A 149 7.25 10.40 -19.36
C THR A 149 5.97 10.65 -20.16
N ASP A 150 5.61 9.78 -21.09
CA ASP A 150 4.36 9.91 -21.84
C ASP A 150 3.15 9.65 -20.95
N LEU A 151 2.06 10.43 -21.12
CA LEU A 151 0.78 10.13 -20.46
C LEU A 151 0.30 8.74 -20.86
N PRO A 152 -0.35 8.00 -19.93
CA PRO A 152 -0.63 6.56 -20.06
C PRO A 152 -1.83 6.24 -20.97
N VAL A 153 -1.92 6.89 -22.13
CA VAL A 153 -3.01 6.71 -23.11
C VAL A 153 -2.62 5.81 -24.29
N GLY A 154 -1.48 5.14 -24.17
CA GLY A 154 -0.95 4.27 -25.20
C GLY A 154 -0.43 5.00 -26.44
N GLY A 155 -0.03 4.21 -27.44
CA GLY A 155 0.44 4.70 -28.75
C GLY A 155 1.85 4.24 -29.10
N LYS A 156 2.13 4.09 -30.40
CA LYS A 156 3.47 3.71 -30.87
C LYS A 156 4.52 4.79 -30.53
N ASN A 157 5.73 4.34 -30.21
CA ASN A 157 6.84 5.18 -29.77
C ASN A 157 6.52 5.95 -28.47
N ARG A 158 5.76 5.36 -27.57
CA ARG A 158 5.40 5.95 -26.28
C ARG A 158 5.87 5.08 -25.12
N HIS A 159 6.30 5.73 -24.05
CA HIS A 159 6.71 5.07 -22.82
C HIS A 159 6.19 5.88 -21.63
N SER A 160 5.23 5.31 -20.91
CA SER A 160 4.71 5.88 -19.66
C SER A 160 5.33 5.18 -18.45
N VAL A 161 5.58 5.90 -17.38
CA VAL A 161 6.11 5.34 -16.14
C VAL A 161 5.14 5.64 -15.00
N ILE A 162 4.71 4.58 -14.33
CA ILE A 162 3.83 4.63 -13.16
C ILE A 162 4.64 4.14 -11.96
N THR A 163 4.71 4.96 -10.93
CA THR A 163 5.47 4.67 -9.72
C THR A 163 4.58 4.59 -8.50
N ALA A 164 4.90 3.73 -7.55
CA ALA A 164 4.28 3.68 -6.23
C ALA A 164 5.28 3.19 -5.20
N HIS A 165 5.03 3.51 -3.94
CA HIS A 165 5.88 3.09 -2.83
C HIS A 165 5.96 1.57 -2.65
N THR A 166 7.05 1.15 -2.01
CA THR A 166 7.20 -0.14 -1.34
C THR A 166 7.69 0.08 0.09
N GLY A 167 7.33 -0.82 0.99
CA GLY A 167 7.76 -0.76 2.39
C GLY A 167 6.99 0.21 3.26
N LEU A 168 5.77 0.63 2.88
CA LEU A 168 4.93 1.43 3.75
C LEU A 168 4.30 0.56 4.86
N PRO A 169 4.33 0.99 6.13
CA PRO A 169 3.80 0.18 7.23
C PRO A 169 2.26 0.09 7.25
N HIS A 170 1.58 0.85 6.39
CA HIS A 170 0.13 1.01 6.41
C HIS A 170 -0.54 0.84 5.04
N ALA A 171 0.21 0.48 3.98
CA ALA A 171 -0.33 0.23 2.65
C ALA A 171 0.58 -0.70 1.86
N THR A 172 0.02 -1.60 1.05
CA THR A 172 0.81 -2.55 0.25
C THR A 172 1.40 -1.91 -1.00
N MET A 173 0.68 -0.98 -1.64
CA MET A 173 1.10 -0.30 -2.88
C MET A 173 1.75 -1.26 -3.90
N PHE A 174 3.07 -1.11 -4.18
CA PHE A 174 3.86 -1.95 -5.09
C PHE A 174 4.79 -2.94 -4.39
N ASP A 175 4.55 -3.27 -3.09
CA ASP A 175 5.36 -4.25 -2.34
C ASP A 175 5.52 -5.57 -3.09
N ASP A 176 4.42 -6.07 -3.66
CA ASP A 176 4.37 -7.37 -4.33
C ASP A 176 4.78 -7.31 -5.82
N LEU A 177 5.24 -6.15 -6.33
CA LEU A 177 5.68 -6.01 -7.71
C LEU A 177 6.82 -6.99 -8.07
N ILE A 178 7.63 -7.34 -7.08
CA ILE A 178 8.73 -8.31 -7.18
C ILE A 178 8.26 -9.72 -7.59
N TYR A 179 6.99 -10.07 -7.38
CA TYR A 179 6.42 -11.38 -7.73
C TYR A 179 5.93 -11.47 -9.18
N LEU A 180 5.96 -10.37 -9.93
CA LEU A 180 5.66 -10.41 -11.36
C LEU A 180 6.77 -11.11 -12.13
N LYS A 181 6.36 -11.80 -13.20
CA LYS A 181 7.24 -12.54 -14.10
C LYS A 181 7.00 -12.10 -15.53
N LYS A 182 7.99 -12.30 -16.40
CA LYS A 182 7.79 -12.14 -17.84
C LYS A 182 6.63 -13.01 -18.30
N GLY A 183 5.72 -12.41 -19.09
CA GLY A 183 4.48 -13.06 -19.52
C GLY A 183 3.25 -12.68 -18.74
N ASP A 184 3.38 -12.14 -17.52
CA ASP A 184 2.26 -11.63 -16.73
C ASP A 184 1.65 -10.37 -17.35
N PHE A 185 0.44 -10.03 -16.91
CA PHE A 185 -0.30 -8.90 -17.42
C PHE A 185 -0.60 -7.89 -16.32
N PHE A 186 -0.59 -6.62 -16.70
CA PHE A 186 -1.18 -5.53 -15.94
C PHE A 186 -2.00 -4.64 -16.86
N TYR A 187 -2.84 -3.80 -16.29
CA TYR A 187 -3.84 -3.03 -17.02
C TYR A 187 -3.85 -1.58 -16.52
N LEU A 188 -4.12 -0.66 -17.44
CA LEU A 188 -4.41 0.73 -17.11
C LEU A 188 -5.83 1.05 -17.58
N ASP A 189 -6.68 1.52 -16.67
CA ASP A 189 -7.99 2.04 -17.01
C ASP A 189 -7.90 3.57 -17.07
N ILE A 190 -8.02 4.13 -18.25
CA ILE A 190 -7.93 5.57 -18.52
C ILE A 190 -9.17 5.98 -19.30
N GLN A 191 -9.95 6.92 -18.78
CA GLN A 191 -11.15 7.44 -19.47
C GLN A 191 -12.10 6.34 -19.98
N GLY A 192 -12.25 5.26 -19.18
CA GLY A 192 -13.09 4.12 -19.53
C GLY A 192 -12.52 3.17 -20.58
N GLU A 193 -11.32 3.40 -21.08
CA GLU A 193 -10.57 2.44 -21.90
C GLU A 193 -9.66 1.59 -21.02
N THR A 194 -9.65 0.26 -21.24
CA THR A 194 -8.77 -0.69 -20.51
C THR A 194 -7.61 -1.11 -21.39
N LEU A 195 -6.44 -0.55 -21.13
CA LEU A 195 -5.20 -0.80 -21.85
C LEU A 195 -4.48 -2.00 -21.24
N ARG A 196 -4.20 -3.06 -22.03
CA ARG A 196 -3.55 -4.28 -21.56
C ARG A 196 -2.08 -4.31 -21.93
N TYR A 197 -1.21 -4.55 -20.92
CA TYR A 197 0.24 -4.65 -21.08
C TYR A 197 0.75 -6.02 -20.63
N LYS A 198 1.66 -6.62 -21.42
CA LYS A 198 2.33 -7.89 -21.10
C LYS A 198 3.76 -7.63 -20.67
N VAL A 199 4.13 -8.08 -19.49
CA VAL A 199 5.49 -7.93 -18.96
C VAL A 199 6.49 -8.69 -19.82
N PHE A 200 7.54 -8.00 -20.28
CA PHE A 200 8.62 -8.60 -21.06
C PHE A 200 10.01 -8.34 -20.48
N ARG A 201 10.16 -7.27 -19.70
CA ARG A 201 11.42 -6.90 -19.07
C ARG A 201 11.22 -6.62 -17.59
N ILE A 202 12.10 -7.16 -16.77
CA ILE A 202 12.19 -6.88 -15.33
C ILE A 202 13.65 -6.58 -15.06
N SER A 203 13.94 -5.44 -14.46
CA SER A 203 15.29 -4.95 -14.20
C SER A 203 15.39 -4.29 -12.84
N VAL A 204 16.53 -4.41 -12.21
CA VAL A 204 16.89 -3.63 -11.01
C VAL A 204 18.01 -2.69 -11.43
N VAL A 205 17.84 -1.40 -11.14
CA VAL A 205 18.76 -0.34 -11.56
C VAL A 205 19.06 0.60 -10.39
N GLU A 206 20.14 1.37 -10.54
CA GLU A 206 20.43 2.47 -9.61
C GLU A 206 19.38 3.60 -9.75
N PRO A 207 19.15 4.39 -8.70
CA PRO A 207 18.11 5.42 -8.69
C PRO A 207 18.16 6.42 -9.84
N ASN A 208 19.37 6.77 -10.28
CA ASN A 208 19.60 7.75 -11.37
C ASN A 208 19.73 7.14 -12.76
N ASP A 209 19.61 5.81 -12.86
CA ASP A 209 19.66 5.14 -14.18
C ASP A 209 18.29 5.14 -14.84
N ILE A 210 18.08 6.09 -15.73
CA ILE A 210 16.86 6.28 -16.52
C ILE A 210 16.95 5.66 -17.93
N SER A 211 18.01 4.95 -18.24
CA SER A 211 18.27 4.40 -19.59
C SER A 211 17.14 3.51 -20.11
N LEU A 212 16.54 2.73 -19.22
CA LEU A 212 15.45 1.81 -19.55
C LEU A 212 14.06 2.47 -19.56
N LEU A 213 13.96 3.75 -19.25
CA LEU A 213 12.70 4.52 -19.24
C LEU A 213 12.49 5.34 -20.52
N GLN A 214 13.45 5.26 -21.45
CA GLN A 214 13.38 5.96 -22.73
C GLN A 214 12.35 5.33 -23.68
N ARG A 215 11.86 6.14 -24.65
CA ARG A 215 10.99 5.65 -25.72
C ARG A 215 11.73 4.64 -26.60
N GLU A 216 11.06 3.55 -26.95
CA GLU A 216 11.57 2.57 -27.91
C GLU A 216 10.79 2.65 -29.23
N LYS A 217 11.51 2.65 -30.36
CA LYS A 217 10.90 2.77 -31.70
C LYS A 217 9.90 1.63 -31.97
N GLY A 218 8.72 1.97 -32.42
CA GLY A 218 7.68 1.01 -32.77
C GLY A 218 6.90 0.43 -31.59
N ARG A 219 7.30 0.69 -30.34
CA ARG A 219 6.69 0.10 -29.14
C ARG A 219 5.77 1.07 -28.41
N ASP A 220 4.78 0.52 -27.77
CA ASP A 220 3.91 1.14 -26.77
C ASP A 220 4.22 0.49 -25.43
N LEU A 221 4.89 1.22 -24.54
CA LEU A 221 5.44 0.70 -23.29
C LEU A 221 4.87 1.39 -22.08
N VAL A 222 4.71 0.60 -21.02
CA VAL A 222 4.50 1.11 -19.66
C VAL A 222 5.48 0.41 -18.72
N THR A 223 6.15 1.19 -17.88
CA THR A 223 6.99 0.69 -16.80
C THR A 223 6.31 0.97 -15.45
N LEU A 224 6.17 -0.07 -14.65
CA LEU A 224 5.84 0.02 -13.23
C LEU A 224 7.15 0.12 -12.46
N LEU A 225 7.30 1.16 -11.64
CA LEU A 225 8.53 1.48 -10.93
C LEU A 225 8.29 1.50 -9.42
N THR A 226 9.17 0.87 -8.66
CA THR A 226 9.18 0.96 -7.20
C THR A 226 10.59 0.84 -6.63
N CYS A 227 10.74 1.12 -5.33
CA CYS A 227 12.02 0.93 -4.64
C CYS A 227 12.29 -0.55 -4.34
N THR A 228 13.58 -0.93 -4.25
CA THR A 228 14.03 -2.28 -3.88
C THR A 228 15.44 -2.21 -3.27
N PRO A 229 15.90 -3.17 -2.44
CA PRO A 229 15.13 -4.20 -1.73
C PRO A 229 14.13 -3.61 -0.71
N TYR A 230 13.10 -4.38 -0.35
CA TYR A 230 12.09 -3.96 0.64
C TYR A 230 12.73 -3.43 1.94
N GLY A 231 12.32 -2.25 2.37
CA GLY A 231 12.81 -1.59 3.58
C GLY A 231 14.22 -0.99 3.48
N VAL A 232 15.03 -1.31 2.45
CA VAL A 232 16.36 -0.70 2.20
C VAL A 232 16.25 0.40 1.15
N ASN A 233 15.49 0.15 0.08
CA ASN A 233 15.11 1.12 -0.96
C ASN A 233 16.30 1.77 -1.71
N SER A 234 17.46 1.09 -1.75
CA SER A 234 18.68 1.59 -2.37
C SER A 234 18.67 1.58 -3.90
N GLN A 235 17.82 0.74 -4.50
CA GLN A 235 17.70 0.55 -5.94
C GLN A 235 16.26 0.72 -6.42
N ARG A 236 16.02 0.64 -7.74
CA ARG A 236 14.71 0.72 -8.37
C ARG A 236 14.39 -0.56 -9.12
N LEU A 237 13.24 -1.15 -8.83
CA LEU A 237 12.68 -2.27 -9.58
C LEU A 237 11.82 -1.71 -10.72
N LEU A 238 12.13 -2.09 -11.93
CA LEU A 238 11.42 -1.74 -13.15
C LEU A 238 10.75 -2.97 -13.73
N VAL A 239 9.42 -2.94 -13.86
CA VAL A 239 8.64 -3.98 -14.53
C VAL A 239 7.99 -3.38 -15.76
N THR A 240 8.58 -3.64 -16.95
CA THR A 240 8.15 -3.05 -18.21
C THR A 240 7.28 -4.01 -19.01
N GLY A 241 6.11 -3.52 -19.42
CA GLY A 241 5.17 -4.21 -20.30
C GLY A 241 5.04 -3.51 -21.65
N TYR A 242 4.78 -4.29 -22.69
CA TYR A 242 4.36 -3.77 -24.00
C TYR A 242 2.86 -3.97 -24.19
N ARG A 243 2.24 -3.06 -24.95
CA ARG A 243 0.82 -3.09 -25.26
C ARG A 243 0.41 -4.35 -26.02
N VAL A 244 -0.69 -4.96 -25.64
CA VAL A 244 -1.28 -6.12 -26.32
C VAL A 244 -2.71 -5.80 -26.74
N LEU A 245 -2.96 -5.88 -28.05
CA LEU A 245 -4.28 -5.70 -28.64
C LEU A 245 -4.98 -7.07 -28.86
N PRO A 246 -6.32 -7.11 -28.94
CA PRO A 246 -7.25 -6.00 -28.77
C PRO A 246 -7.35 -5.55 -27.31
N ASP A 247 -7.86 -4.34 -27.10
CA ASP A 247 -8.19 -3.83 -25.76
C ASP A 247 -9.32 -4.61 -25.13
N LEU A 248 -9.31 -4.70 -23.82
CA LEU A 248 -10.35 -5.36 -23.07
C LEU A 248 -11.45 -4.36 -22.67
N VAL A 249 -12.67 -4.85 -22.58
CA VAL A 249 -13.77 -4.04 -22.04
C VAL A 249 -13.56 -3.79 -20.53
N LYS A 250 -12.96 -4.76 -19.84
CA LYS A 250 -12.66 -4.70 -18.40
C LYS A 250 -11.45 -5.58 -18.09
N ALA A 251 -10.60 -5.12 -17.18
CA ALA A 251 -9.53 -5.95 -16.62
C ALA A 251 -10.13 -7.13 -15.83
N PRO A 252 -9.44 -8.28 -15.78
CA PRO A 252 -9.82 -9.39 -14.91
C PRO A 252 -9.94 -8.95 -13.45
N ASP A 253 -10.77 -9.67 -12.68
CA ASP A 253 -10.91 -9.40 -11.25
C ASP A 253 -9.62 -9.77 -10.49
N ASP A 254 -9.35 -9.05 -9.41
CA ASP A 254 -8.17 -9.27 -8.59
C ASP A 254 -8.18 -10.65 -7.94
N LYS A 255 -7.02 -11.31 -7.93
CA LYS A 255 -6.81 -12.45 -7.05
C LYS A 255 -6.61 -11.91 -5.64
N LEU A 256 -7.45 -12.36 -4.70
CA LEU A 256 -7.25 -12.02 -3.30
C LEU A 256 -5.91 -12.62 -2.85
N GLN A 257 -4.93 -11.78 -2.60
CA GLN A 257 -3.66 -12.21 -2.02
C GLN A 257 -3.60 -11.73 -0.57
N TRP A 258 -3.40 -12.70 0.32
CA TRP A 258 -3.14 -12.46 1.72
C TRP A 258 -1.62 -12.59 1.93
N PRO A 259 -0.90 -11.51 2.22
CA PRO A 259 0.55 -11.54 2.37
C PRO A 259 0.99 -12.53 3.47
N LEU A 260 2.07 -13.27 3.21
CA LEU A 260 2.59 -14.26 4.16
C LEU A 260 2.90 -13.64 5.53
N TRP A 261 3.44 -12.42 5.55
CA TRP A 261 3.75 -11.71 6.79
C TRP A 261 2.51 -11.45 7.66
N MET A 262 1.36 -11.14 7.06
CA MET A 262 0.09 -11.00 7.81
C MET A 262 -0.34 -12.34 8.44
N THR A 263 -0.17 -13.46 7.72
CA THR A 263 -0.46 -14.79 8.26
C THR A 263 0.43 -15.09 9.45
N LEU A 264 1.75 -14.89 9.32
CA LEU A 264 2.71 -15.11 10.41
C LEU A 264 2.42 -14.21 11.61
N PHE A 265 2.01 -13.00 11.34
CA PHE A 265 1.65 -12.03 12.37
C PHE A 265 0.40 -12.46 13.16
N VAL A 266 -0.65 -12.91 12.48
CA VAL A 266 -1.86 -13.42 13.12
C VAL A 266 -1.54 -14.67 13.96
N ILE A 267 -0.70 -15.58 13.44
CA ILE A 267 -0.24 -16.77 14.18
C ILE A 267 0.50 -16.35 15.46
N ALA A 268 1.40 -15.37 15.36
CA ALA A 268 2.13 -14.87 16.52
C ALA A 268 1.20 -14.24 17.58
N LEU A 269 0.20 -13.45 17.15
CA LEU A 269 -0.80 -12.87 18.05
C LEU A 269 -1.62 -13.94 18.78
N VAL A 270 -2.09 -14.95 18.05
CA VAL A 270 -2.85 -16.07 18.64
C VAL A 270 -1.97 -16.83 19.63
N GLY A 271 -0.71 -17.10 19.28
CA GLY A 271 0.27 -17.73 20.17
C GLY A 271 0.48 -16.95 21.46
N CYS A 272 0.67 -15.63 21.37
CA CYS A 272 0.80 -14.76 22.54
C CYS A 272 -0.49 -14.79 23.42
N ALA A 273 -1.67 -14.73 22.81
CA ALA A 273 -2.93 -14.79 23.53
C ALA A 273 -3.10 -16.13 24.30
N VAL A 274 -2.74 -17.24 23.66
CA VAL A 274 -2.77 -18.57 24.31
C VAL A 274 -1.78 -18.64 25.48
N ILE A 275 -0.55 -18.14 25.32
CA ILE A 275 0.44 -18.10 26.41
C ILE A 275 -0.10 -17.26 27.58
N LEU A 276 -0.64 -16.08 27.32
CA LEU A 276 -1.21 -15.24 28.37
C LEU A 276 -2.38 -15.92 29.08
N ALA A 277 -3.27 -16.56 28.34
CA ALA A 277 -4.40 -17.31 28.91
C ALA A 277 -3.91 -18.46 29.81
N THR A 278 -2.91 -19.23 29.36
CA THR A 278 -2.33 -20.34 30.15
C THR A 278 -1.65 -19.82 31.43
N MET A 279 -0.93 -18.69 31.37
CA MET A 279 -0.32 -18.05 32.52
C MET A 279 -1.38 -17.60 33.56
N VAL A 280 -2.46 -16.97 33.11
CA VAL A 280 -3.56 -16.53 33.98
C VAL A 280 -4.25 -17.73 34.66
N VAL A 281 -4.53 -18.79 33.89
CA VAL A 281 -5.12 -20.03 34.41
C VAL A 281 -4.20 -20.70 35.43
N ALA A 282 -2.90 -20.77 35.11
CA ALA A 282 -1.89 -21.37 36.04
C ALA A 282 -1.79 -20.58 37.35
N ASP A 283 -1.80 -19.24 37.31
CA ASP A 283 -1.80 -18.40 38.51
C ASP A 283 -3.09 -18.55 39.32
N ALA A 284 -4.22 -18.65 38.68
CA ALA A 284 -5.51 -18.91 39.33
C ALA A 284 -5.53 -20.28 40.05
N LYS A 285 -5.00 -21.34 39.41
CA LYS A 285 -4.86 -22.66 40.00
C LYS A 285 -3.90 -22.66 41.19
N ARG A 286 -2.76 -21.97 41.10
CA ARG A 286 -1.79 -21.82 42.19
C ARG A 286 -2.42 -21.11 43.42
N LYS A 287 -3.25 -20.10 43.19
CA LYS A 287 -3.97 -19.38 44.27
C LYS A 287 -5.00 -20.26 44.94
N ARG A 288 -5.77 -21.07 44.21
CA ARG A 288 -6.72 -22.05 44.77
C ARG A 288 -6.02 -23.09 45.63
N GLY A 289 -4.92 -23.69 45.11
CA GLY A 289 -4.15 -24.69 45.87
C GLY A 289 -3.56 -24.15 47.18
N ARG A 290 -3.17 -22.86 47.24
CA ARG A 290 -2.71 -22.23 48.49
C ARG A 290 -3.85 -22.01 49.50
N PHE A 291 -5.06 -21.71 49.04
CA PHE A 291 -6.24 -21.55 49.90
C PHE A 291 -6.63 -22.89 50.56
N ASP A 292 -6.63 -23.97 49.77
CA ASP A 292 -6.98 -25.31 50.23
C ASP A 292 -5.98 -25.87 51.24
N LEU A 293 -4.67 -25.59 51.05
CA LEU A 293 -3.61 -25.95 52.01
C LEU A 293 -3.75 -25.18 53.33
N HIS A 294 -4.13 -23.90 53.27
CA HIS A 294 -4.33 -23.08 54.48
C HIS A 294 -5.59 -23.50 55.27
N ALA A 295 -6.65 -23.87 54.54
CA ALA A 295 -7.89 -24.40 55.15
C ALA A 295 -7.66 -25.77 55.83
N LYS A 296 -6.89 -26.66 55.17
CA LYS A 296 -6.50 -27.96 55.80
C LYS A 296 -5.62 -27.78 57.03
N HIS A 297 -4.72 -26.81 57.05
CA HIS A 297 -3.84 -26.58 58.21
C HIS A 297 -4.62 -26.06 59.44
N LEU A 298 -5.65 -25.25 59.19
CA LEU A 298 -6.54 -24.75 60.26
C LEU A 298 -7.48 -25.84 60.81
N SER A 299 -7.87 -26.83 59.99
CA SER A 299 -8.72 -27.96 60.45
C SER A 299 -7.97 -29.05 61.22
N ILE A 300 -6.65 -29.05 61.21
CA ILE A 300 -5.80 -29.99 61.98
C ILE A 300 -5.44 -29.40 63.35
N LEU A 301 -5.56 -28.08 63.52
CA LEU A 301 -5.24 -27.38 64.78
C LEU A 301 -6.50 -27.04 65.65
N ALA A 302 -7.67 -27.42 65.18
CA ALA A 302 -8.95 -27.36 65.91
C ALA A 302 -9.38 -28.77 66.39
#